data_223cb1fad045e60d9019d631f84ca095
#
_entry.id   223cb1fad045e60d9019d631f84ca095
#
_cell.length_a   1.000
_cell.length_b   1.000
_cell.length_c   1.000
_cell.angle_alpha   90.00
_cell.angle_beta   90.00
_cell.angle_gamma   90.00
#
_symmetry.space_group_name_H-M   'P 1'
#
loop_
_entity.id
_entity.type
_entity.pdbx_description
1 polymer ?
#
loop_
_entity_poly.entity_id
_entity_poly.type
_entity_poly.pdbx_seq_one_letter_code
_entity_poly.pdbx_strand_id
1 'polypeptide(L)'
;RRMMYGERDVLWNGQVQWFSKSSGTTNDKSKFIPVSRTNLNKCHIKGSWLTLMWLYQNRPDARQFELKTLLMGGSLSRFEPHSKTLIGDVSAIMIHNMPAIGKIFFTPDIETAILPDWEEKLEKMADMLDKFANDIRHDAEFFDA
;
A
#
# COMPACT_ATOMS: atom_id res chain seq x y z
N ARG A 1 -10.80 -13.00 17.39
CA ARG A 1 -12.00 -13.14 16.52
C ARG A 1 -13.02 -12.03 16.74
N ARG A 2 -13.46 -11.72 18.00
CA ARG A 2 -14.48 -10.70 18.30
C ARG A 2 -14.21 -9.36 17.59
N MET A 3 -12.99 -8.84 17.65
CA MET A 3 -12.58 -7.61 16.95
C MET A 3 -12.75 -7.70 15.43
N MET A 4 -12.51 -8.86 14.81
CA MET A 4 -12.64 -9.03 13.34
C MET A 4 -14.10 -8.93 12.89
N TYR A 5 -15.05 -9.28 13.77
CA TYR A 5 -16.50 -9.08 13.58
C TYR A 5 -16.96 -7.66 13.92
N GLY A 6 -16.02 -6.73 14.17
CA GLY A 6 -16.31 -5.32 14.38
C GLY A 6 -16.63 -4.94 15.85
N GLU A 7 -16.44 -5.86 16.80
CA GLU A 7 -16.66 -5.55 18.21
C GLU A 7 -15.62 -4.53 18.69
N ARG A 8 -16.12 -3.52 19.40
CA ARG A 8 -15.31 -2.42 19.94
C ARG A 8 -14.73 -2.75 21.31
N ASP A 9 -13.67 -2.06 21.66
CA ASP A 9 -13.11 -2.03 23.03
C ASP A 9 -12.73 -3.43 23.57
N VAL A 10 -12.29 -4.36 22.69
CA VAL A 10 -11.91 -5.73 23.10
C VAL A 10 -10.47 -5.78 23.63
N LEU A 11 -9.48 -5.39 22.83
CA LEU A 11 -8.06 -5.32 23.22
C LEU A 11 -7.49 -3.92 23.05
N TRP A 12 -8.22 -3.05 22.39
CA TRP A 12 -7.82 -1.69 22.09
C TRP A 12 -9.04 -0.79 22.16
N ASN A 13 -8.89 0.44 22.62
CA ASN A 13 -9.99 1.40 22.69
C ASN A 13 -10.48 1.74 21.28
N GLY A 14 -11.78 1.60 21.05
CA GLY A 14 -12.44 1.79 19.76
C GLY A 14 -12.51 0.52 18.90
N GLN A 15 -12.82 0.71 17.62
CA GLN A 15 -12.93 -0.35 16.65
C GLN A 15 -11.62 -0.47 15.85
N VAL A 16 -11.15 -1.71 15.66
CA VAL A 16 -10.05 -2.02 14.74
C VAL A 16 -10.63 -2.50 13.42
N GLN A 17 -10.30 -1.81 12.35
CA GLN A 17 -10.81 -2.08 11.00
C GLN A 17 -9.83 -2.89 10.14
N TRP A 18 -8.55 -2.91 10.48
CA TRP A 18 -7.51 -3.56 9.67
C TRP A 18 -6.82 -4.66 10.46
N PHE A 19 -6.61 -5.79 9.81
CA PHE A 19 -5.84 -6.91 10.37
C PHE A 19 -4.78 -7.35 9.39
N SER A 20 -3.53 -7.27 9.81
CA SER A 20 -2.42 -7.78 9.02
C SER A 20 -2.35 -9.30 9.12
N LYS A 21 -2.22 -9.95 7.97
CA LYS A 21 -2.00 -11.39 7.87
C LYS A 21 -0.50 -11.66 7.90
N SER A 22 -0.02 -12.41 8.90
CA SER A 22 1.38 -12.85 8.91
C SER A 22 1.57 -14.05 7.97
N SER A 23 2.73 -14.10 7.29
CA SER A 23 3.19 -15.32 6.63
C SER A 23 3.50 -16.36 7.70
N GLY A 24 2.59 -17.28 7.97
CA GLY A 24 2.77 -18.33 8.97
C GLY A 24 3.86 -19.32 8.53
N THR A 25 5.08 -19.13 9.01
CA THR A 25 6.22 -20.00 8.69
C THR A 25 6.30 -21.26 9.53
N THR A 26 5.54 -21.37 10.62
CA THR A 26 5.76 -22.45 11.59
C THR A 26 4.62 -23.46 11.74
N ASN A 27 3.39 -23.19 11.28
CA ASN A 27 2.24 -24.09 11.46
C ASN A 27 1.08 -23.85 10.47
N ASP A 28 1.33 -23.50 9.22
CA ASP A 28 0.31 -23.27 8.16
C ASP A 28 -0.90 -22.38 8.54
N LYS A 29 -0.89 -21.77 9.72
CA LYS A 29 -1.97 -20.90 10.19
C LYS A 29 -1.50 -19.45 10.25
N SER A 30 -1.90 -18.68 9.26
CA SER A 30 -1.72 -17.22 9.28
C SER A 30 -2.31 -16.61 10.55
N LYS A 31 -1.56 -15.74 11.20
CA LYS A 31 -2.04 -14.97 12.35
C LYS A 31 -2.59 -13.63 11.85
N PHE A 32 -3.68 -13.18 12.44
CA PHE A 32 -4.27 -11.89 12.17
C PHE A 32 -3.88 -10.91 13.29
N ILE A 33 -3.06 -9.94 12.94
CA ILE A 33 -2.52 -8.92 13.85
C ILE A 33 -3.34 -7.65 13.68
N PRO A 34 -4.00 -7.15 14.74
CA PRO A 34 -4.80 -5.93 14.65
C PRO A 34 -3.92 -4.72 14.39
N VAL A 35 -4.30 -3.89 13.43
CA VAL A 35 -3.66 -2.62 13.12
C VAL A 35 -4.62 -1.50 13.52
N SER A 36 -4.37 -0.86 14.66
CA SER A 36 -5.17 0.27 15.10
C SER A 36 -4.84 1.52 14.29
N ARG A 37 -5.77 2.49 14.23
CA ARG A 37 -5.53 3.79 13.59
C ARG A 37 -4.32 4.52 14.22
N THR A 38 -4.14 4.39 15.51
CA THR A 38 -2.99 4.97 16.22
C THR A 38 -1.68 4.32 15.78
N ASN A 39 -1.63 2.98 15.70
CA ASN A 39 -0.46 2.27 15.21
C ASN A 39 -0.16 2.64 13.74
N LEU A 40 -1.18 2.63 12.88
CA LEU A 40 -1.03 3.02 11.49
C LEU A 40 -0.41 4.42 11.35
N ASN A 41 -0.95 5.42 12.04
CA ASN A 41 -0.51 6.81 11.90
C ASN A 41 0.83 7.08 12.60
N LYS A 42 0.99 6.61 13.85
CA LYS A 42 2.17 6.95 14.66
C LYS A 42 3.38 6.04 14.43
N CYS A 43 3.16 4.83 13.92
CA CYS A 43 4.23 3.90 13.62
C CYS A 43 4.48 3.83 12.10
N HIS A 44 3.55 3.28 11.33
CA HIS A 44 3.78 3.01 9.92
C HIS A 44 3.90 4.28 9.07
N ILE A 45 2.89 5.15 9.07
CA ILE A 45 2.92 6.37 8.23
C ILE A 45 4.04 7.31 8.69
N LYS A 46 4.14 7.57 10.00
CA LYS A 46 5.22 8.41 10.53
C LYS A 46 6.60 7.81 10.26
N GLY A 47 6.76 6.49 10.41
CA GLY A 47 8.00 5.80 10.11
C GLY A 47 8.41 5.95 8.65
N SER A 48 7.47 5.80 7.72
CA SER A 48 7.73 6.03 6.29
C SER A 48 8.22 7.44 6.01
N TRP A 49 7.58 8.47 6.60
CA TRP A 49 8.03 9.85 6.47
C TRP A 49 9.43 10.08 7.04
N LEU A 50 9.74 9.50 8.20
CA LEU A 50 11.07 9.60 8.79
C LEU A 50 12.12 8.94 7.90
N THR A 51 11.83 7.80 7.29
CA THR A 51 12.72 7.15 6.33
C THR A 51 13.02 8.05 5.12
N LEU A 52 11.99 8.70 4.57
CA LEU A 52 12.17 9.66 3.48
C LEU A 52 13.00 10.88 3.90
N MET A 53 12.75 11.42 5.09
CA MET A 53 13.57 12.53 5.63
C MET A 53 15.04 12.13 5.76
N TRP A 54 15.32 10.92 6.26
CA TRP A 54 16.68 10.40 6.35
C TRP A 54 17.32 10.17 4.99
N LEU A 55 16.56 9.71 4.01
CA LEU A 55 17.04 9.61 2.63
C LEU A 55 17.54 10.96 2.13
N TYR A 56 16.71 11.99 2.21
CA TYR A 56 17.07 13.33 1.74
C TYR A 56 18.20 13.99 2.55
N GLN A 57 18.29 13.68 3.84
CA GLN A 57 19.40 14.17 4.66
C GLN A 57 20.75 13.59 4.21
N ASN A 58 20.80 12.33 3.79
CA ASN A 58 22.00 11.65 3.36
C ASN A 58 22.25 11.70 1.85
N ARG A 59 21.20 11.91 1.07
CA ARG A 59 21.19 12.00 -0.39
C ARG A 59 20.32 13.17 -0.82
N PRO A 60 20.83 14.41 -0.70
CA PRO A 60 20.09 15.61 -1.11
C PRO A 60 19.75 15.62 -2.61
N ASP A 61 20.49 14.85 -3.40
CA ASP A 61 20.29 14.63 -4.84
C ASP A 61 19.19 13.59 -5.15
N ALA A 62 18.59 12.98 -4.14
CA ALA A 62 17.50 12.00 -4.35
C ALA A 62 16.29 12.66 -5.00
N ARG A 63 15.77 12.05 -6.06
CA ARG A 63 14.66 12.56 -6.88
C ARG A 63 13.34 11.83 -6.61
N GLN A 64 13.14 11.35 -5.39
CA GLN A 64 11.98 10.54 -5.01
C GLN A 64 10.63 11.21 -5.29
N PHE A 65 10.56 12.54 -5.17
CA PHE A 65 9.33 13.31 -5.40
C PHE A 65 9.28 14.02 -6.77
N GLU A 66 10.30 13.87 -7.59
CA GLU A 66 10.33 14.41 -8.95
C GLU A 66 9.84 13.35 -9.96
N LEU A 67 10.01 12.09 -9.63
CA LEU A 67 9.63 10.95 -10.47
C LEU A 67 8.51 10.15 -9.78
N LYS A 68 7.70 9.46 -10.58
CA LYS A 68 6.75 8.49 -10.04
C LYS A 68 7.45 7.23 -9.59
N THR A 69 7.10 6.75 -8.42
CA THR A 69 7.60 5.49 -7.87
C THR A 69 6.60 4.37 -8.15
N LEU A 70 7.10 3.29 -8.72
CA LEU A 70 6.29 2.07 -8.91
C LEU A 70 5.96 1.46 -7.55
N LEU A 71 4.68 1.33 -7.26
CA LEU A 71 4.17 0.82 -5.99
C LEU A 71 3.55 -0.56 -6.18
N MET A 72 4.17 -1.57 -5.59
CA MET A 72 3.65 -2.93 -5.57
C MET A 72 3.37 -3.33 -4.12
N GLY A 73 2.09 -3.39 -3.76
CA GLY A 73 1.63 -3.83 -2.45
C GLY A 73 1.25 -5.31 -2.42
N GLY A 74 1.08 -5.84 -1.21
CA GLY A 74 0.42 -7.10 -1.01
C GLY A 74 -1.08 -7.01 -1.33
N SER A 75 -1.86 -7.95 -0.84
CA SER A 75 -3.30 -7.99 -1.07
C SER A 75 -4.09 -7.44 0.13
N LEU A 76 -5.25 -6.84 -0.16
CA LEU A 76 -6.21 -6.41 0.84
C LEU A 76 -7.61 -6.84 0.43
N SER A 77 -8.31 -7.54 1.31
CA SER A 77 -9.66 -8.03 1.06
C SER A 77 -10.57 -7.80 2.26
N ARG A 78 -11.88 -7.90 2.05
CA ARG A 78 -12.84 -7.88 3.16
C ARG A 78 -12.77 -9.21 3.93
N PHE A 79 -12.88 -9.14 5.24
CA PHE A 79 -12.97 -10.33 6.10
C PHE A 79 -14.19 -11.18 5.76
N GLU A 80 -15.33 -10.52 5.55
CA GLU A 80 -16.58 -11.13 5.06
C GLU A 80 -17.23 -10.16 4.07
N PRO A 81 -18.12 -10.61 3.15
CA PRO A 81 -18.68 -9.80 2.08
C PRO A 81 -19.29 -8.47 2.53
N HIS A 82 -19.92 -8.44 3.70
CA HIS A 82 -20.57 -7.25 4.25
C HIS A 82 -19.80 -6.59 5.41
N SER A 83 -18.63 -7.13 5.75
CA SER A 83 -17.80 -6.59 6.84
C SER A 83 -17.10 -5.30 6.41
N LYS A 84 -16.99 -4.37 7.36
CA LYS A 84 -16.09 -3.20 7.24
C LYS A 84 -14.64 -3.54 7.59
N THR A 85 -14.40 -4.73 8.13
CA THR A 85 -13.06 -5.21 8.50
C THR A 85 -12.32 -5.67 7.26
N LEU A 86 -11.10 -5.17 7.10
CA LEU A 86 -10.19 -5.52 6.02
C LEU A 86 -9.04 -6.36 6.57
N ILE A 87 -8.65 -7.38 5.81
CA ILE A 87 -7.52 -8.26 6.12
C ILE A 87 -6.57 -8.32 4.93
N GLY A 88 -5.28 -8.36 5.22
CA GLY A 88 -4.28 -8.44 4.16
C GLY A 88 -2.87 -8.17 4.65
N ASP A 89 -1.99 -7.81 3.76
CA ASP A 89 -0.61 -7.49 4.09
C ASP A 89 -0.48 -6.09 4.70
N VAL A 90 0.51 -5.88 5.55
CA VAL A 90 0.77 -4.55 6.14
C VAL A 90 0.99 -3.51 5.05
N SER A 91 1.73 -3.83 3.99
CA SER A 91 1.95 -2.94 2.85
C SER A 91 0.64 -2.50 2.20
N ALA A 92 -0.28 -3.44 1.97
CA ALA A 92 -1.60 -3.13 1.40
C ALA A 92 -2.46 -2.26 2.33
N ILE A 93 -2.41 -2.49 3.65
CA ILE A 93 -3.07 -1.64 4.64
C ILE A 93 -2.50 -0.22 4.61
N MET A 94 -1.17 -0.06 4.52
CA MET A 94 -0.51 1.24 4.42
C MET A 94 -0.88 1.98 3.15
N ILE A 95 -0.85 1.30 2.00
CA ILE A 95 -1.21 1.85 0.69
C ILE A 95 -2.67 2.29 0.68
N HIS A 96 -3.57 1.45 1.17
CA HIS A 96 -5.01 1.77 1.29
C HIS A 96 -5.27 3.04 2.11
N ASN A 97 -4.49 3.28 3.15
CA ASN A 97 -4.61 4.43 4.03
C ASN A 97 -3.63 5.56 3.72
N MET A 98 -2.99 5.53 2.56
CA MET A 98 -2.03 6.56 2.15
C MET A 98 -2.71 7.93 2.09
N PRO A 99 -2.10 8.98 2.66
CA PRO A 99 -2.58 10.36 2.51
C PRO A 99 -2.69 10.77 1.05
N ALA A 100 -3.70 11.61 0.73
CA ALA A 100 -3.97 12.01 -0.64
C ALA A 100 -2.75 12.61 -1.36
N ILE A 101 -1.94 13.39 -0.66
CA ILE A 101 -0.71 13.97 -1.20
C ILE A 101 0.32 12.90 -1.60
N GLY A 102 0.35 11.75 -0.92
CA GLY A 102 1.25 10.65 -1.27
C GLY A 102 0.90 10.01 -2.61
N LYS A 103 -0.40 9.96 -2.94
CA LYS A 103 -0.89 9.25 -4.13
C LYS A 103 -0.34 9.78 -5.44
N ILE A 104 -0.01 11.08 -5.50
CA ILE A 104 0.51 11.72 -6.73
C ILE A 104 1.92 11.25 -7.11
N PHE A 105 2.67 10.72 -6.16
CA PHE A 105 4.06 10.26 -6.37
C PHE A 105 4.16 8.78 -6.69
N PHE A 106 3.05 8.05 -6.70
CA PHE A 106 3.04 6.61 -6.91
C PHE A 106 2.23 6.19 -8.13
N THR A 107 2.63 5.08 -8.69
CA THR A 107 1.97 4.37 -9.79
C THR A 107 2.09 2.86 -9.53
N PRO A 108 1.09 2.01 -9.85
CA PRO A 108 -0.24 2.33 -10.34
C PRO A 108 -1.12 3.05 -9.31
N ASP A 109 -2.41 3.21 -9.63
CA ASP A 109 -3.38 3.64 -8.63
C ASP A 109 -3.48 2.64 -7.46
N ILE A 110 -4.07 3.10 -6.34
CA ILE A 110 -4.15 2.30 -5.11
C ILE A 110 -4.90 0.98 -5.32
N GLU A 111 -5.98 0.99 -6.09
CA GLU A 111 -6.81 -0.19 -6.29
C GLU A 111 -6.02 -1.28 -7.00
N THR A 112 -5.31 -0.92 -8.05
CA THR A 112 -4.40 -1.83 -8.78
C THR A 112 -3.26 -2.31 -7.88
N ALA A 113 -2.63 -1.41 -7.12
CA ALA A 113 -1.48 -1.75 -6.27
C ALA A 113 -1.79 -2.79 -5.19
N ILE A 114 -3.04 -2.90 -4.73
CA ILE A 114 -3.48 -3.81 -3.65
C ILE A 114 -4.42 -4.92 -4.12
N LEU A 115 -4.56 -5.15 -5.42
CA LEU A 115 -5.38 -6.23 -5.96
C LEU A 115 -5.04 -7.58 -5.31
N PRO A 116 -6.04 -8.37 -4.94
CA PRO A 116 -5.83 -9.71 -4.37
C PRO A 116 -5.29 -10.70 -5.40
N ASP A 117 -5.76 -10.62 -6.65
CA ASP A 117 -5.31 -11.46 -7.74
C ASP A 117 -3.96 -10.98 -8.26
N TRP A 118 -2.97 -11.87 -8.23
CA TRP A 118 -1.60 -11.53 -8.60
C TRP A 118 -1.41 -11.42 -10.11
N GLU A 119 -2.07 -12.28 -10.89
CA GLU A 119 -1.97 -12.28 -12.34
C GLU A 119 -2.63 -11.03 -12.91
N GLU A 120 -3.85 -10.73 -12.49
CA GLU A 120 -4.55 -9.49 -12.85
C GLU A 120 -3.73 -8.24 -12.48
N LYS A 121 -3.10 -8.24 -11.29
CA LYS A 121 -2.24 -7.14 -10.85
C LYS A 121 -1.06 -6.94 -11.79
N LEU A 122 -0.35 -8.02 -12.14
CA LEU A 122 0.81 -7.96 -13.03
C LEU A 122 0.44 -7.51 -14.43
N GLU A 123 -0.68 -8.01 -14.98
CA GLU A 123 -1.18 -7.62 -16.30
C GLU A 123 -1.46 -6.11 -16.34
N LYS A 124 -2.24 -5.59 -15.38
CA LYS A 124 -2.52 -4.16 -15.31
C LYS A 124 -1.26 -3.30 -15.12
N MET A 125 -0.27 -3.79 -14.37
CA MET A 125 1.00 -3.10 -14.19
C MET A 125 1.84 -3.10 -15.47
N ALA A 126 1.86 -4.21 -16.22
CA ALA A 126 2.55 -4.32 -17.50
C ALA A 126 1.94 -3.35 -18.52
N ASP A 127 0.62 -3.36 -18.70
CA ASP A 127 -0.09 -2.45 -19.60
C ASP A 127 0.20 -0.98 -19.30
N MET A 128 0.27 -0.64 -18.02
CA MET A 128 0.58 0.71 -17.59
C MET A 128 2.04 1.09 -17.90
N LEU A 129 2.99 0.19 -17.67
CA LEU A 129 4.41 0.44 -17.99
C LEU A 129 4.63 0.59 -19.49
N ASP A 130 3.94 -0.21 -20.29
CA ASP A 130 3.99 -0.10 -21.76
C ASP A 130 3.43 1.25 -22.24
N LYS A 131 2.34 1.70 -21.64
CA LYS A 131 1.79 3.03 -21.92
C LYS A 131 2.78 4.13 -21.57
N PHE A 132 3.39 4.10 -20.39
CA PHE A 132 4.43 5.07 -20.02
C PHE A 132 5.63 5.05 -20.97
N ALA A 133 6.09 3.87 -21.39
CA ALA A 133 7.20 3.75 -22.32
C ALA A 133 6.86 4.33 -23.71
N ASN A 134 5.60 4.20 -24.15
CA ASN A 134 5.13 4.77 -25.40
C ASN A 134 4.96 6.29 -25.29
N ASP A 135 4.44 6.80 -24.19
CA ASP A 135 4.30 8.25 -23.95
C ASP A 135 5.68 8.93 -23.97
N ILE A 136 6.68 8.34 -23.30
CA ILE A 136 8.07 8.87 -23.29
C ILE A 136 8.68 8.87 -24.68
N ARG A 137 8.44 7.82 -25.50
CA ARG A 137 8.93 7.76 -26.88
C ARG A 137 8.31 8.85 -27.75
N HIS A 138 7.01 9.04 -27.62
CA HIS A 138 6.29 10.07 -28.39
C HIS A 138 6.79 11.48 -28.05
N ASP A 139 7.04 11.76 -26.77
CA ASP A 139 7.58 13.03 -26.34
C ASP A 139 9.02 13.24 -26.85
N ALA A 140 9.86 12.21 -26.87
CA ALA A 140 11.21 12.28 -27.40
C ALA A 140 11.23 12.59 -28.91
N GLU A 141 10.37 11.96 -29.69
CA GLU A 141 10.23 12.23 -31.13
C GLU A 141 9.76 13.66 -31.42
N PHE A 142 8.99 14.27 -30.52
CA PHE A 142 8.50 15.64 -30.64
C PHE A 142 9.62 16.68 -30.37
N PHE A 143 10.63 16.36 -29.58
CA PHE A 143 11.77 17.24 -29.30
C PHE A 143 12.92 17.11 -30.31
N ASP A 144 12.95 16.02 -31.09
CA ASP A 144 13.96 15.78 -32.14
C ASP A 144 13.51 16.29 -33.55
N ALA A 145 12.29 16.82 -33.67
CA ALA A 145 11.73 17.36 -34.91
C ALA A 145 11.74 18.92 -34.91
#